data_9dc719a43cfa03d8a042cfd0aa41eb57
#
_entry.id   9dc719a43cfa03d8a042cfd0aa41eb57
#
_cell.length_a   1.000
_cell.length_b   1.000
_cell.length_c   1.000
_cell.angle_alpha   90.00
_cell.angle_beta   90.00
_cell.angle_gamma   90.00
#
_symmetry.space_group_name_H-M   'P 1'
#
loop_
_entity.id
_entity.type
_entity.pdbx_description
1 polymer ?
#
loop_
_entity_poly.entity_id
_entity_poly.type
_entity_poly.pdbx_seq_one_letter_code
_entity_poly.pdbx_strand_id
1 'polypeptide(L)'
;SLVHEQARMYGERVALSYRDYDADCWRDISWEDFSRDVRKVSRALVSLGIGEQENIGVFSQNKPECLITDFGAYGVRAVTIPFYATSSEHQVTYMVRDAGIRMVLVGEQYQYDTLWRVQGITHSIEHIVVFDPKVERNPMDRISISWEEFLAMGDGEEHQAEVDRRTAAATVDDLINILYTSGTTGEPKGVMLTMRMYAAGLKGNDEALPTLSDQDRVLNFLPFTHVFERAWSYLCVSKGAHLFVNLRPQDVQKSMQEVHPTCMCSVPRFWEKVYA
;
A
#
# COMPACT_ATOMS: atom_id res chain seq x y z
N SER A 1 12.67 10.43 3.45
CA SER A 1 11.93 9.14 3.42
C SER A 1 12.77 8.10 2.71
N LEU A 2 12.65 6.85 3.11
CA LEU A 2 13.39 5.71 2.54
C LEU A 2 13.36 5.70 0.99
N VAL A 3 12.18 5.82 0.39
CA VAL A 3 12.03 5.82 -1.07
C VAL A 3 12.78 6.99 -1.72
N HIS A 4 12.81 8.18 -1.09
CA HIS A 4 13.56 9.33 -1.62
C HIS A 4 15.07 9.12 -1.57
N GLU A 5 15.57 8.43 -0.56
CA GLU A 5 16.99 8.05 -0.45
C GLU A 5 17.36 7.05 -1.53
N GLN A 6 16.54 6.04 -1.75
CA GLN A 6 16.75 5.07 -2.83
C GLN A 6 16.70 5.72 -4.22
N ALA A 7 15.78 6.65 -4.44
CA ALA A 7 15.69 7.37 -5.72
C ALA A 7 16.95 8.20 -6.01
N ARG A 8 17.59 8.80 -4.99
CA ARG A 8 18.86 9.50 -5.17
C ARG A 8 20.00 8.55 -5.56
N MET A 9 19.97 7.31 -5.08
CA MET A 9 21.00 6.30 -5.36
C MET A 9 20.79 5.61 -6.70
N TYR A 10 19.55 5.31 -7.05
CA TYR A 10 19.23 4.40 -8.17
C TYR A 10 18.55 5.08 -9.36
N GLY A 11 17.99 6.30 -9.20
CA GLY A 11 17.43 7.10 -10.29
C GLY A 11 16.43 6.34 -11.15
N GLU A 12 16.76 6.18 -12.43
CA GLU A 12 15.92 5.52 -13.44
C GLU A 12 15.89 3.98 -13.35
N ARG A 13 16.66 3.36 -12.45
CA ARG A 13 16.55 1.90 -12.27
C ARG A 13 15.14 1.53 -11.83
N VAL A 14 14.67 0.36 -12.25
CA VAL A 14 13.34 -0.14 -11.91
C VAL A 14 13.24 -0.45 -10.42
N ALA A 15 12.23 0.12 -9.76
CA ALA A 15 11.90 -0.14 -8.37
C ALA A 15 10.77 -1.17 -8.25
N LEU A 16 9.69 -0.96 -9.00
CA LEU A 16 8.48 -1.77 -8.96
C LEU A 16 8.11 -2.20 -10.38
N SER A 17 7.59 -3.42 -10.52
CA SER A 17 6.92 -3.86 -11.74
C SER A 17 5.55 -4.46 -11.39
N TYR A 18 4.60 -4.31 -12.30
CA TYR A 18 3.26 -4.87 -12.17
C TYR A 18 2.75 -5.39 -13.51
N ARG A 19 1.81 -6.33 -13.47
CA ARG A 19 1.24 -6.93 -14.67
C ARG A 19 0.17 -6.00 -15.27
N ASP A 20 0.38 -5.60 -16.52
CA ASP A 20 -0.66 -5.02 -17.36
C ASP A 20 -1.39 -6.17 -18.07
N TYR A 21 -2.63 -6.46 -17.66
CA TYR A 21 -3.42 -7.56 -18.20
C TYR A 21 -3.97 -7.28 -19.59
N ASP A 22 -4.11 -6.03 -19.98
CA ASP A 22 -4.59 -5.68 -21.33
C ASP A 22 -3.47 -5.83 -22.37
N ALA A 23 -2.28 -5.39 -22.01
CA ALA A 23 -1.09 -5.51 -22.86
C ALA A 23 -0.37 -6.86 -22.71
N ASP A 24 -0.78 -7.71 -21.76
CA ASP A 24 -0.14 -8.97 -21.40
C ASP A 24 1.38 -8.85 -21.17
N CYS A 25 1.79 -7.81 -20.48
CA CYS A 25 3.20 -7.53 -20.20
C CYS A 25 3.40 -6.97 -18.76
N TRP A 26 4.65 -6.95 -18.32
CA TRP A 26 5.06 -6.24 -17.12
C TRP A 26 5.34 -4.77 -17.44
N ARG A 27 4.82 -3.87 -16.61
CA ARG A 27 5.10 -2.44 -16.62
C ARG A 27 6.02 -2.08 -15.48
N ASP A 28 6.94 -1.17 -15.75
CA ASP A 28 7.96 -0.77 -14.81
C ASP A 28 7.71 0.63 -14.24
N ILE A 29 8.07 0.81 -12.98
CA ILE A 29 8.12 2.09 -12.27
C ILE A 29 9.54 2.26 -11.77
N SER A 30 10.22 3.33 -12.18
CA SER A 30 11.58 3.63 -11.72
C SER A 30 11.58 4.10 -10.25
N TRP A 31 12.75 4.08 -9.61
CA TRP A 31 12.90 4.67 -8.28
C TRP A 31 12.56 6.17 -8.26
N GLU A 32 12.89 6.88 -9.35
CA GLU A 32 12.55 8.29 -9.50
C GLU A 32 11.05 8.51 -9.58
N ASP A 33 10.34 7.74 -10.42
CA ASP A 33 8.88 7.78 -10.54
C ASP A 33 8.21 7.39 -9.22
N PHE A 34 8.65 6.32 -8.57
CA PHE A 34 8.16 5.92 -7.27
C PHE A 34 8.29 7.04 -6.23
N SER A 35 9.47 7.66 -6.16
CA SER A 35 9.73 8.79 -5.26
C SER A 35 8.87 10.02 -5.58
N ARG A 36 8.69 10.32 -6.87
CA ARG A 36 7.82 11.42 -7.33
C ARG A 36 6.38 11.20 -6.88
N ASP A 37 5.85 10.01 -7.10
CA ASP A 37 4.45 9.70 -6.78
C ASP A 37 4.22 9.63 -5.27
N VAL A 38 5.19 9.14 -4.49
CA VAL A 38 5.18 9.23 -3.01
C VAL A 38 5.07 10.69 -2.54
N ARG A 39 5.83 11.63 -3.14
CA ARG A 39 5.72 13.06 -2.82
C ARG A 39 4.35 13.63 -3.16
N LYS A 40 3.81 13.27 -4.33
CA LYS A 40 2.48 13.69 -4.75
C LYS A 40 1.40 13.21 -3.80
N VAL A 41 1.45 11.95 -3.39
CA VAL A 41 0.52 11.39 -2.37
C VAL A 41 0.60 12.16 -1.06
N SER A 42 1.81 12.46 -0.56
CA SER A 42 1.99 13.23 0.67
C SER A 42 1.31 14.60 0.58
N ARG A 43 1.54 15.34 -0.53
CA ARG A 43 0.93 16.65 -0.75
C ARG A 43 -0.59 16.58 -0.95
N ALA A 44 -1.07 15.58 -1.69
CA ALA A 44 -2.50 15.36 -1.91
C ALA A 44 -3.25 15.06 -0.60
N LEU A 45 -2.67 14.25 0.29
CA LEU A 45 -3.24 13.97 1.61
C LEU A 45 -3.35 15.26 2.45
N VAL A 46 -2.33 16.13 2.41
CA VAL A 46 -2.39 17.45 3.08
C VAL A 46 -3.47 18.32 2.45
N SER A 47 -3.57 18.35 1.12
CA SER A 47 -4.59 19.10 0.38
C SER A 47 -6.02 18.69 0.75
N LEU A 48 -6.25 17.38 0.98
CA LEU A 48 -7.52 16.84 1.44
C LEU A 48 -7.76 17.00 2.95
N GLY A 49 -6.84 17.67 3.66
CA GLY A 49 -6.96 17.93 5.09
C GLY A 49 -6.77 16.71 5.98
N ILE A 50 -6.11 15.65 5.48
CA ILE A 50 -5.77 14.48 6.32
C ILE A 50 -4.75 14.91 7.37
N GLY A 51 -5.08 14.63 8.63
CA GLY A 51 -4.28 15.03 9.81
C GLY A 51 -3.14 14.08 10.14
N GLU A 52 -2.27 14.51 11.07
CA GLU A 52 -1.25 13.65 11.65
C GLU A 52 -1.89 12.55 12.50
N GLN A 53 -1.40 11.32 12.37
CA GLN A 53 -1.94 10.11 13.03
C GLN A 53 -3.42 9.85 12.70
N GLU A 54 -3.92 10.44 11.62
CA GLU A 54 -5.24 10.15 11.10
C GLU A 54 -5.23 8.86 10.27
N ASN A 55 -6.28 8.06 10.43
CA ASN A 55 -6.43 6.77 9.80
C ASN A 55 -7.02 6.91 8.38
N ILE A 56 -6.36 6.31 7.39
CA ILE A 56 -6.87 6.16 6.03
C ILE A 56 -6.95 4.68 5.64
N GLY A 57 -8.02 4.29 4.95
CA GLY A 57 -8.21 2.91 4.49
C GLY A 57 -7.57 2.66 3.12
N VAL A 58 -7.03 1.45 2.93
CA VAL A 58 -6.58 0.96 1.61
C VAL A 58 -7.26 -0.38 1.36
N PHE A 59 -8.24 -0.39 0.48
CA PHE A 59 -9.06 -1.55 0.16
C PHE A 59 -8.76 -2.04 -1.25
N SER A 60 -7.75 -2.88 -1.40
CA SER A 60 -7.22 -3.28 -2.70
C SER A 60 -6.50 -4.63 -2.64
N GLN A 61 -6.41 -5.28 -3.78
CA GLN A 61 -5.40 -6.30 -4.08
C GLN A 61 -4.00 -5.67 -4.03
N ASN A 62 -2.97 -6.53 -4.14
CA ASN A 62 -1.60 -6.02 -4.26
C ASN A 62 -1.45 -5.19 -5.55
N LYS A 63 -1.20 -3.92 -5.39
CA LYS A 63 -0.93 -2.96 -6.47
C LYS A 63 0.24 -2.05 -6.07
N PRO A 64 1.01 -1.53 -7.03
CA PRO A 64 2.05 -0.53 -6.73
C PRO A 64 1.52 0.66 -5.94
N GLU A 65 0.29 1.11 -6.25
CA GLU A 65 -0.40 2.22 -5.59
C GLU A 65 -0.53 2.02 -4.08
N CYS A 66 -0.59 0.76 -3.62
CA CYS A 66 -0.62 0.45 -2.17
C CYS A 66 0.69 0.87 -1.49
N LEU A 67 1.85 0.52 -2.09
CA LEU A 67 3.16 0.90 -1.56
C LEU A 67 3.40 2.41 -1.69
N ILE A 68 3.01 3.00 -2.81
CA ILE A 68 3.11 4.46 -3.03
C ILE A 68 2.27 5.20 -1.96
N THR A 69 1.06 4.72 -1.70
CA THR A 69 0.18 5.27 -0.66
C THR A 69 0.78 5.13 0.73
N ASP A 70 1.33 3.97 1.07
CA ASP A 70 1.96 3.74 2.37
C ASP A 70 3.08 4.75 2.63
N PHE A 71 4.06 4.83 1.73
CA PHE A 71 5.20 5.74 1.90
C PHE A 71 4.81 7.22 1.83
N GLY A 72 3.79 7.57 1.03
CA GLY A 72 3.23 8.92 0.98
C GLY A 72 2.53 9.30 2.29
N ALA A 73 1.72 8.40 2.84
CA ALA A 73 1.03 8.59 4.11
C ALA A 73 2.01 8.73 5.28
N TYR A 74 3.06 7.91 5.32
CA TYR A 74 4.10 8.00 6.37
C TYR A 74 4.86 9.33 6.31
N GLY A 75 5.05 9.89 5.13
CA GLY A 75 5.67 11.21 4.95
C GLY A 75 4.90 12.35 5.64
N VAL A 76 3.59 12.19 5.81
CA VAL A 76 2.71 13.16 6.50
C VAL A 76 2.18 12.66 7.84
N ARG A 77 2.73 11.55 8.34
CA ARG A 77 2.36 10.92 9.62
C ARG A 77 0.90 10.44 9.67
N ALA A 78 0.31 10.14 8.51
CA ALA A 78 -0.97 9.45 8.45
C ALA A 78 -0.78 7.94 8.65
N VAL A 79 -1.82 7.24 9.11
CA VAL A 79 -1.82 5.82 9.42
C VAL A 79 -2.60 5.06 8.36
N THR A 80 -1.98 4.07 7.69
CA THR A 80 -2.70 3.26 6.71
C THR A 80 -3.30 2.01 7.32
N ILE A 81 -4.56 1.75 6.98
CA ILE A 81 -5.31 0.57 7.40
C ILE A 81 -5.68 -0.24 6.16
N PRO A 82 -4.93 -1.29 5.85
CA PRO A 82 -5.23 -2.14 4.71
C PRO A 82 -6.39 -3.09 5.02
N PHE A 83 -7.37 -3.15 4.12
CA PHE A 83 -8.47 -4.11 4.16
C PHE A 83 -8.18 -5.25 3.19
N TYR A 84 -8.48 -6.49 3.59
CA TYR A 84 -8.40 -7.61 2.66
C TYR A 84 -9.26 -7.35 1.43
N ALA A 85 -8.71 -7.60 0.24
CA ALA A 85 -9.38 -7.32 -1.03
C ALA A 85 -10.76 -7.99 -1.16
N THR A 86 -11.00 -9.06 -0.41
CA THR A 86 -12.25 -9.83 -0.35
C THR A 86 -13.10 -9.53 0.88
N SER A 87 -12.76 -8.50 1.66
CA SER A 87 -13.54 -8.13 2.85
C SER A 87 -15.00 -7.85 2.49
N SER A 88 -15.90 -8.38 3.31
CA SER A 88 -17.34 -8.16 3.15
C SER A 88 -17.75 -6.74 3.56
N GLU A 89 -18.92 -6.32 3.12
CA GLU A 89 -19.54 -5.05 3.52
C GLU A 89 -19.59 -4.89 5.05
N HIS A 90 -19.97 -5.96 5.77
CA HIS A 90 -20.00 -5.96 7.24
C HIS A 90 -18.61 -5.70 7.84
N GLN A 91 -17.58 -6.39 7.36
CA GLN A 91 -16.20 -6.21 7.85
C GLN A 91 -15.69 -4.80 7.57
N VAL A 92 -15.93 -4.27 6.36
CA VAL A 92 -15.50 -2.92 5.99
C VAL A 92 -16.25 -1.88 6.82
N THR A 93 -17.58 -2.04 7.01
CA THR A 93 -18.39 -1.15 7.88
C THR A 93 -17.83 -1.10 9.29
N TYR A 94 -17.50 -2.28 9.85
CA TYR A 94 -16.90 -2.36 11.18
C TYR A 94 -15.59 -1.59 11.25
N MET A 95 -14.64 -1.87 10.36
CA MET A 95 -13.31 -1.24 10.35
C MET A 95 -13.38 0.28 10.14
N VAL A 96 -14.27 0.74 9.26
CA VAL A 96 -14.50 2.18 9.00
C VAL A 96 -14.97 2.90 10.28
N ARG A 97 -15.90 2.28 11.01
CA ARG A 97 -16.43 2.86 12.27
C ARG A 97 -15.42 2.78 13.41
N ASP A 98 -14.81 1.62 13.60
CA ASP A 98 -13.88 1.36 14.70
C ASP A 98 -12.64 2.25 14.61
N ALA A 99 -12.10 2.43 13.42
CA ALA A 99 -10.92 3.26 13.17
C ALA A 99 -11.23 4.73 12.82
N GLY A 100 -12.50 5.12 12.72
CA GLY A 100 -12.90 6.50 12.40
C GLY A 100 -12.41 6.96 11.02
N ILE A 101 -12.50 6.10 10.01
CA ILE A 101 -11.96 6.36 8.68
C ILE A 101 -12.92 7.24 7.88
N ARG A 102 -12.40 8.34 7.30
CA ARG A 102 -13.15 9.20 6.38
C ARG A 102 -12.58 9.24 4.95
N MET A 103 -11.44 8.60 4.70
CA MET A 103 -10.83 8.46 3.39
C MET A 103 -10.43 7.01 3.14
N VAL A 104 -10.79 6.46 1.97
CA VAL A 104 -10.39 5.11 1.56
C VAL A 104 -9.94 5.12 0.11
N LEU A 105 -8.82 4.46 -0.16
CA LEU A 105 -8.33 4.19 -1.51
C LEU A 105 -8.76 2.77 -1.90
N VAL A 106 -9.37 2.59 -3.07
CA VAL A 106 -9.95 1.33 -3.52
C VAL A 106 -9.30 0.81 -4.80
N GLY A 107 -9.11 -0.50 -4.88
CA GLY A 107 -8.40 -1.15 -5.98
C GLY A 107 -9.22 -1.29 -7.26
N GLU A 108 -10.25 -2.11 -7.23
CA GLU A 108 -11.04 -2.51 -8.39
C GLU A 108 -12.55 -2.38 -8.11
N GLN A 109 -13.38 -2.80 -9.07
CA GLN A 109 -14.84 -2.62 -9.01
C GLN A 109 -15.48 -3.19 -7.74
N TYR A 110 -15.10 -4.39 -7.31
CA TYR A 110 -15.66 -5.00 -6.10
C TYR A 110 -15.42 -4.14 -4.85
N GLN A 111 -14.22 -3.60 -4.69
CA GLN A 111 -13.87 -2.78 -3.53
C GLN A 111 -14.61 -1.44 -3.59
N TYR A 112 -14.71 -0.84 -4.76
CA TYR A 112 -15.47 0.39 -4.95
C TYR A 112 -16.95 0.18 -4.61
N ASP A 113 -17.60 -0.83 -5.19
CA ASP A 113 -19.02 -1.12 -4.97
C ASP A 113 -19.32 -1.40 -3.50
N THR A 114 -18.45 -2.17 -2.85
CA THR A 114 -18.57 -2.49 -1.43
C THR A 114 -18.44 -1.22 -0.58
N LEU A 115 -17.42 -0.39 -0.84
CA LEU A 115 -17.21 0.84 -0.09
C LEU A 115 -18.35 1.85 -0.32
N TRP A 116 -18.88 1.93 -1.54
CA TRP A 116 -20.01 2.79 -1.85
C TRP A 116 -21.26 2.43 -1.02
N ARG A 117 -21.54 1.12 -0.85
CA ARG A 117 -22.62 0.64 0.04
C ARG A 117 -22.31 0.99 1.52
N VAL A 118 -21.06 0.80 1.94
CA VAL A 118 -20.61 1.17 3.30
C VAL A 118 -20.79 2.66 3.55
N GLN A 119 -20.48 3.52 2.58
CA GLN A 119 -20.75 4.96 2.68
C GLN A 119 -22.25 5.24 2.89
N GLY A 120 -23.14 4.54 2.19
CA GLY A 120 -24.59 4.63 2.38
C GLY A 120 -25.06 4.24 3.78
N ILE A 121 -24.28 3.45 4.52
CA ILE A 121 -24.56 2.99 5.88
C ILE A 121 -23.92 3.88 6.94
N THR A 122 -22.68 4.29 6.72
CA THR A 122 -21.87 5.00 7.73
C THR A 122 -21.99 6.51 7.64
N HIS A 123 -22.18 7.03 6.43
CA HIS A 123 -22.18 8.46 6.08
C HIS A 123 -20.91 9.21 6.54
N SER A 124 -19.82 8.47 6.80
CA SER A 124 -18.57 9.01 7.35
C SER A 124 -17.46 9.16 6.32
N ILE A 125 -17.58 8.51 5.15
CA ILE A 125 -16.56 8.58 4.10
C ILE A 125 -16.72 9.89 3.34
N GLU A 126 -15.67 10.70 3.35
CA GLU A 126 -15.62 12.01 2.66
C GLU A 126 -14.87 11.94 1.33
N HIS A 127 -13.90 11.01 1.23
CA HIS A 127 -13.03 10.86 0.07
C HIS A 127 -12.84 9.40 -0.31
N ILE A 128 -13.02 9.10 -1.59
CA ILE A 128 -12.67 7.80 -2.18
C ILE A 128 -11.70 8.06 -3.33
N VAL A 129 -10.56 7.36 -3.32
CA VAL A 129 -9.60 7.37 -4.44
C VAL A 129 -9.66 6.02 -5.13
N VAL A 130 -9.85 6.01 -6.45
CA VAL A 130 -10.01 4.79 -7.23
C VAL A 130 -8.74 4.52 -8.03
N PHE A 131 -8.08 3.38 -7.79
CA PHE A 131 -6.83 3.01 -8.46
C PHE A 131 -7.05 2.58 -9.91
N ASP A 132 -8.02 1.68 -10.15
CA ASP A 132 -8.27 1.16 -11.48
C ASP A 132 -9.15 2.11 -12.30
N PRO A 133 -8.64 2.68 -13.41
CA PRO A 133 -9.42 3.59 -14.24
C PRO A 133 -10.64 2.94 -14.90
N LYS A 134 -10.73 1.59 -14.90
CA LYS A 134 -11.87 0.84 -15.44
C LYS A 134 -13.06 0.77 -14.50
N VAL A 135 -12.93 1.24 -13.26
CA VAL A 135 -14.03 1.22 -12.30
C VAL A 135 -15.15 2.16 -12.77
N GLU A 136 -16.32 1.59 -12.93
CA GLU A 136 -17.56 2.33 -13.20
C GLU A 136 -18.10 2.89 -11.90
N ARG A 137 -17.98 4.20 -11.73
CA ARG A 137 -18.46 4.90 -10.53
C ARG A 137 -19.98 5.09 -10.57
N ASN A 138 -20.61 5.03 -9.39
CA ASN A 138 -22.06 5.30 -9.29
C ASN A 138 -22.38 6.72 -9.79
N PRO A 139 -23.44 6.93 -10.60
CA PRO A 139 -23.79 8.25 -11.12
C PRO A 139 -24.08 9.31 -10.04
N MET A 140 -24.43 8.88 -8.83
CA MET A 140 -24.68 9.78 -7.68
C MET A 140 -23.42 10.10 -6.88
N ASP A 141 -22.28 9.47 -7.21
CA ASP A 141 -21.02 9.65 -6.52
C ASP A 141 -20.44 11.05 -6.79
N ARG A 142 -20.14 11.77 -5.70
CA ARG A 142 -19.54 13.12 -5.73
C ARG A 142 -18.29 13.21 -4.85
N ILE A 143 -17.85 12.07 -4.28
CA ILE A 143 -16.75 12.03 -3.32
C ILE A 143 -15.56 11.22 -3.83
N SER A 144 -15.72 10.55 -4.98
CA SER A 144 -14.66 9.74 -5.57
C SER A 144 -13.89 10.49 -6.66
N ILE A 145 -12.57 10.33 -6.62
CA ILE A 145 -11.65 10.79 -7.66
C ILE A 145 -10.79 9.61 -8.16
N SER A 146 -10.25 9.73 -9.36
CA SER A 146 -9.30 8.75 -9.88
C SER A 146 -7.92 8.88 -9.21
N TRP A 147 -7.09 7.85 -9.32
CA TRP A 147 -5.70 7.90 -8.88
C TRP A 147 -4.92 9.04 -9.55
N GLU A 148 -5.13 9.27 -10.84
CA GLU A 148 -4.49 10.34 -11.59
C GLU A 148 -4.91 11.73 -11.06
N GLU A 149 -6.22 11.94 -10.82
CA GLU A 149 -6.73 13.18 -10.22
C GLU A 149 -6.14 13.39 -8.82
N PHE A 150 -6.05 12.32 -8.02
CA PHE A 150 -5.45 12.38 -6.69
C PHE A 150 -3.97 12.76 -6.74
N LEU A 151 -3.18 12.15 -7.63
CA LEU A 151 -1.77 12.52 -7.83
C LEU A 151 -1.62 13.96 -8.31
N ALA A 152 -2.50 14.42 -9.22
CA ALA A 152 -2.50 15.79 -9.74
C ALA A 152 -2.71 16.85 -8.63
N MET A 153 -3.45 16.53 -7.57
CA MET A 153 -3.59 17.39 -6.39
C MET A 153 -2.25 17.65 -5.68
N GLY A 154 -1.28 16.77 -5.88
CA GLY A 154 0.07 16.87 -5.32
C GLY A 154 1.14 17.40 -6.29
N ASP A 155 0.76 17.86 -7.50
CA ASP A 155 1.73 18.33 -8.51
C ASP A 155 2.46 19.62 -8.09
N GLY A 156 1.74 20.56 -7.46
CA GLY A 156 2.30 21.81 -6.98
C GLY A 156 3.08 21.66 -5.67
N GLU A 157 3.85 22.71 -5.33
CA GLU A 157 4.61 22.74 -4.07
C GLU A 157 3.87 23.45 -2.92
N GLU A 158 2.62 23.81 -3.13
CA GLU A 158 1.80 24.58 -2.19
C GLU A 158 1.79 23.96 -0.77
N HIS A 159 1.73 22.63 -0.69
CA HIS A 159 1.68 21.89 0.58
C HIS A 159 3.04 21.35 1.04
N GLN A 160 4.14 21.62 0.31
CA GLN A 160 5.43 21.02 0.63
C GLN A 160 5.96 21.44 2.00
N ALA A 161 5.78 22.69 2.39
CA ALA A 161 6.22 23.16 3.71
C ALA A 161 5.54 22.40 4.86
N GLU A 162 4.25 22.05 4.71
CA GLU A 162 3.54 21.27 5.71
C GLU A 162 3.99 19.81 5.71
N VAL A 163 4.25 19.22 4.54
CA VAL A 163 4.85 17.86 4.44
C VAL A 163 6.20 17.83 5.16
N ASP A 164 7.06 18.82 4.91
CA ASP A 164 8.38 18.89 5.53
C ASP A 164 8.29 19.07 7.06
N ARG A 165 7.37 19.91 7.53
CA ARG A 165 7.09 20.09 8.96
C ARG A 165 6.67 18.78 9.62
N ARG A 166 5.72 18.05 9.02
CA ARG A 166 5.24 16.77 9.55
C ARG A 166 6.32 15.70 9.52
N THR A 167 7.08 15.61 8.42
CA THR A 167 8.21 14.67 8.32
C THR A 167 9.26 14.94 9.40
N ALA A 168 9.57 16.22 9.68
CA ALA A 168 10.52 16.59 10.72
C ALA A 168 10.01 16.30 12.16
N ALA A 169 8.68 16.32 12.35
CA ALA A 169 8.04 16.01 13.63
C ALA A 169 7.82 14.51 13.87
N ALA A 170 8.12 13.65 12.88
CA ALA A 170 7.91 12.20 13.00
C ALA A 170 8.77 11.59 14.12
N THR A 171 8.18 10.65 14.83
CA THR A 171 8.84 9.92 15.92
C THR A 171 8.77 8.40 15.68
N VAL A 172 9.60 7.67 16.38
CA VAL A 172 9.59 6.20 16.32
C VAL A 172 8.33 5.59 16.95
N ASP A 173 7.59 6.36 17.74
CA ASP A 173 6.36 5.92 18.39
C ASP A 173 5.09 6.25 17.57
N ASP A 174 5.25 6.94 16.43
CA ASP A 174 4.15 7.16 15.51
C ASP A 174 3.60 5.82 14.99
N LEU A 175 2.27 5.72 14.95
CA LEU A 175 1.61 4.60 14.28
C LEU A 175 1.87 4.67 12.78
N ILE A 176 2.15 3.52 12.20
CA ILE A 176 2.34 3.34 10.75
C ILE A 176 1.13 2.64 10.16
N ASN A 177 0.72 1.54 10.78
CA ASN A 177 -0.42 0.74 10.34
C ASN A 177 -1.29 0.32 11.51
N ILE A 178 -2.56 0.05 11.21
CA ILE A 178 -3.43 -0.79 12.03
C ILE A 178 -3.87 -1.97 11.16
N LEU A 179 -3.46 -3.18 11.53
CA LEU A 179 -3.76 -4.40 10.78
C LEU A 179 -4.87 -5.17 11.50
N TYR A 180 -6.03 -5.30 10.84
CA TYR A 180 -7.15 -6.05 11.40
C TYR A 180 -6.95 -7.54 11.21
N THR A 181 -7.04 -8.29 12.32
CA THR A 181 -6.96 -9.76 12.33
C THR A 181 -8.31 -10.36 12.70
N SER A 182 -8.62 -11.54 12.17
CA SER A 182 -9.80 -12.30 12.59
C SER A 182 -9.65 -12.68 14.07
N GLY A 183 -10.44 -12.03 14.94
CA GLY A 183 -10.46 -12.36 16.36
C GLY A 183 -11.16 -13.69 16.62
N THR A 184 -10.77 -14.39 17.67
CA THR A 184 -11.42 -15.63 18.13
C THR A 184 -12.83 -15.37 18.70
N THR A 185 -13.21 -14.11 18.89
CA THR A 185 -14.42 -13.66 19.60
C THR A 185 -15.43 -12.94 18.72
N GLY A 186 -15.32 -12.98 17.39
CA GLY A 186 -16.29 -12.40 16.45
C GLY A 186 -15.70 -11.23 15.64
N GLU A 187 -15.71 -10.02 16.15
CA GLU A 187 -15.25 -8.85 15.40
C GLU A 187 -13.71 -8.78 15.25
N PRO A 188 -13.19 -8.30 14.10
CA PRO A 188 -11.76 -8.16 13.89
C PRO A 188 -11.12 -7.20 14.91
N LYS A 189 -9.88 -7.49 15.30
CA LYS A 189 -9.09 -6.63 16.20
C LYS A 189 -8.00 -5.92 15.44
N GLY A 190 -7.90 -4.60 15.63
CA GLY A 190 -6.87 -3.77 15.03
C GLY A 190 -5.54 -3.85 15.80
N VAL A 191 -4.53 -4.48 15.20
CA VAL A 191 -3.17 -4.53 15.75
C VAL A 191 -2.44 -3.26 15.34
N MET A 192 -2.11 -2.41 16.31
CA MET A 192 -1.41 -1.14 16.11
C MET A 192 0.10 -1.37 15.97
N LEU A 193 0.67 -0.96 14.86
CA LEU A 193 2.10 -1.11 14.56
C LEU A 193 2.76 0.27 14.44
N THR A 194 3.79 0.49 15.27
CA THR A 194 4.57 1.73 15.28
C THR A 194 5.80 1.64 14.37
N MET A 195 6.39 2.80 14.05
CA MET A 195 7.68 2.88 13.35
C MET A 195 8.77 2.10 14.10
N ARG A 196 8.79 2.14 15.43
CA ARG A 196 9.74 1.39 16.27
C ARG A 196 9.64 -0.11 16.03
N MET A 197 8.43 -0.66 15.94
CA MET A 197 8.20 -2.09 15.70
C MET A 197 8.71 -2.49 14.30
N TYR A 198 8.41 -1.70 13.27
CA TYR A 198 8.94 -1.94 11.93
C TYR A 198 10.47 -1.83 11.90
N ALA A 199 11.05 -0.80 12.49
CA ALA A 199 12.50 -0.62 12.52
C ALA A 199 13.22 -1.79 13.19
N ALA A 200 12.68 -2.30 14.31
CA ALA A 200 13.22 -3.47 15.00
C ALA A 200 13.10 -4.75 14.14
N GLY A 201 11.94 -4.96 13.51
CA GLY A 201 11.71 -6.11 12.63
C GLY A 201 12.60 -6.07 11.39
N LEU A 202 12.72 -4.91 10.74
CA LEU A 202 13.60 -4.73 9.58
C LEU A 202 15.06 -4.98 9.94
N LYS A 203 15.54 -4.46 11.06
CA LYS A 203 16.91 -4.68 11.52
C LYS A 203 17.19 -6.18 11.75
N GLY A 204 16.32 -6.89 12.46
CA GLY A 204 16.49 -8.32 12.71
C GLY A 204 16.50 -9.16 11.44
N ASN A 205 15.61 -8.83 10.47
CA ASN A 205 15.58 -9.52 9.19
C ASN A 205 16.80 -9.17 8.31
N ASP A 206 17.27 -7.94 8.35
CA ASP A 206 18.49 -7.51 7.67
C ASP A 206 19.72 -8.29 8.13
N GLU A 207 19.88 -8.46 9.43
CA GLU A 207 20.95 -9.26 10.03
C GLU A 207 20.84 -10.75 9.65
N ALA A 208 19.62 -11.27 9.50
CA ALA A 208 19.37 -12.67 9.13
C ALA A 208 19.54 -12.94 7.63
N LEU A 209 19.41 -11.92 6.78
CA LEU A 209 19.45 -12.02 5.32
C LEU A 209 20.54 -11.11 4.71
N PRO A 210 21.81 -11.33 5.07
CA PRO A 210 22.91 -10.43 4.69
C PRO A 210 23.20 -10.41 3.19
N THR A 211 22.65 -11.36 2.43
CA THR A 211 22.82 -11.44 0.96
C THR A 211 21.76 -10.66 0.17
N LEU A 212 20.68 -10.22 0.83
CA LEU A 212 19.63 -9.44 0.17
C LEU A 212 20.18 -8.07 -0.23
N SER A 213 20.03 -7.74 -1.51
CA SER A 213 20.67 -6.57 -2.12
C SER A 213 19.81 -5.91 -3.21
N ASP A 214 20.34 -4.85 -3.78
CA ASP A 214 19.76 -4.13 -4.93
C ASP A 214 19.84 -4.92 -6.26
N GLN A 215 20.46 -6.10 -6.25
CA GLN A 215 20.50 -7.01 -7.41
C GLN A 215 19.35 -8.02 -7.39
N ASP A 216 18.59 -8.07 -6.29
CA ASP A 216 17.52 -9.05 -6.13
C ASP A 216 16.25 -8.65 -6.87
N ARG A 217 15.60 -9.68 -7.42
CA ARG A 217 14.26 -9.64 -7.99
C ARG A 217 13.32 -10.33 -7.03
N VAL A 218 12.38 -9.57 -6.50
CA VAL A 218 11.47 -10.01 -5.44
C VAL A 218 10.05 -10.13 -5.98
N LEU A 219 9.44 -11.30 -5.87
CA LEU A 219 8.03 -11.46 -6.20
C LEU A 219 7.16 -11.30 -4.96
N ASN A 220 6.35 -10.23 -4.93
CA ASN A 220 5.37 -9.97 -3.88
C ASN A 220 4.03 -10.60 -4.26
N PHE A 221 3.57 -11.65 -3.58
CA PHE A 221 2.32 -12.34 -3.90
C PHE A 221 1.41 -12.62 -2.70
N LEU A 222 1.95 -12.63 -1.49
CA LEU A 222 1.09 -12.67 -0.31
C LEU A 222 0.40 -11.30 -0.12
N PRO A 223 -0.77 -11.24 0.53
CA PRO A 223 -1.48 -9.98 0.68
C PRO A 223 -0.68 -8.92 1.47
N PHE A 224 -0.60 -7.69 0.96
CA PHE A 224 -0.02 -6.55 1.70
C PHE A 224 -0.81 -6.18 2.96
N THR A 225 -2.00 -6.73 3.13
CA THR A 225 -2.78 -6.64 4.37
C THR A 225 -2.16 -7.42 5.52
N HIS A 226 -1.28 -8.36 5.24
CA HIS A 226 -0.59 -9.17 6.24
C HIS A 226 0.79 -8.57 6.57
N VAL A 227 1.11 -8.50 7.88
CA VAL A 227 2.37 -7.90 8.35
C VAL A 227 3.62 -8.55 7.73
N PHE A 228 3.58 -9.85 7.48
CA PHE A 228 4.71 -10.60 6.95
C PHE A 228 5.12 -10.12 5.55
N GLU A 229 4.18 -10.04 4.59
CA GLU A 229 4.46 -9.54 3.24
C GLU A 229 4.78 -8.03 3.25
N ARG A 230 4.08 -7.27 4.07
CA ARG A 230 4.29 -5.82 4.17
C ARG A 230 5.68 -5.49 4.72
N ALA A 231 6.09 -6.09 5.82
CA ALA A 231 7.43 -5.89 6.39
C ALA A 231 8.54 -6.39 5.45
N TRP A 232 8.30 -7.52 4.77
CA TRP A 232 9.19 -8.02 3.72
C TRP A 232 9.35 -7.02 2.58
N SER A 233 8.26 -6.47 2.08
CA SER A 233 8.29 -5.46 1.02
C SER A 233 9.07 -4.20 1.44
N TYR A 234 8.90 -3.73 2.69
CA TYR A 234 9.65 -2.58 3.20
C TYR A 234 11.15 -2.88 3.34
N LEU A 235 11.50 -4.09 3.76
CA LEU A 235 12.90 -4.54 3.78
C LEU A 235 13.49 -4.52 2.37
N CYS A 236 12.80 -5.10 1.39
CA CYS A 236 13.26 -5.12 0.00
C CYS A 236 13.41 -3.71 -0.59
N VAL A 237 12.47 -2.81 -0.30
CA VAL A 237 12.59 -1.38 -0.65
C VAL A 237 13.83 -0.77 0.00
N SER A 238 14.12 -1.08 1.28
CA SER A 238 15.29 -0.57 1.98
C SER A 238 16.62 -1.04 1.39
N LYS A 239 16.61 -2.18 0.69
CA LYS A 239 17.78 -2.75 0.00
C LYS A 239 17.94 -2.28 -1.45
N GLY A 240 16.98 -1.54 -1.97
CA GLY A 240 16.98 -1.13 -3.38
C GLY A 240 16.63 -2.26 -4.35
N ALA A 241 16.05 -3.35 -3.87
CA ALA A 241 15.66 -4.49 -4.68
C ALA A 241 14.52 -4.14 -5.66
N HIS A 242 14.42 -4.87 -6.76
CA HIS A 242 13.35 -4.75 -7.74
C HIS A 242 12.15 -5.62 -7.32
N LEU A 243 11.01 -5.00 -6.97
CA LEU A 243 9.80 -5.68 -6.55
C LEU A 243 8.84 -5.88 -7.71
N PHE A 244 8.43 -7.13 -7.93
CA PHE A 244 7.37 -7.50 -8.86
C PHE A 244 6.08 -7.73 -8.08
N VAL A 245 5.12 -6.84 -8.24
CA VAL A 245 3.86 -6.85 -7.50
C VAL A 245 2.85 -7.73 -8.22
N ASN A 246 2.57 -8.90 -7.64
CA ASN A 246 1.62 -9.86 -8.22
C ASN A 246 0.20 -9.52 -7.77
N LEU A 247 -0.63 -9.06 -8.71
CA LEU A 247 -1.99 -8.61 -8.46
C LEU A 247 -2.93 -9.75 -8.07
N ARG A 248 -2.86 -10.87 -8.79
CA ARG A 248 -3.80 -11.99 -8.70
C ARG A 248 -3.12 -13.22 -8.12
N PRO A 249 -3.57 -13.74 -6.95
CA PRO A 249 -2.94 -14.92 -6.33
C PRO A 249 -2.86 -16.15 -7.22
N GLN A 250 -3.83 -16.33 -8.13
CA GLN A 250 -3.83 -17.46 -9.08
C GLN A 250 -2.71 -17.38 -10.13
N ASP A 251 -2.16 -16.19 -10.38
CA ASP A 251 -1.14 -16.00 -11.40
C ASP A 251 0.29 -16.21 -10.87
N VAL A 252 0.45 -16.51 -9.59
CA VAL A 252 1.77 -16.58 -8.94
C VAL A 252 2.72 -17.54 -9.66
N GLN A 253 2.24 -18.69 -10.14
CA GLN A 253 3.06 -19.66 -10.85
C GLN A 253 3.55 -19.11 -12.20
N LYS A 254 2.67 -18.46 -12.96
CA LYS A 254 3.03 -17.77 -14.22
C LYS A 254 4.01 -16.64 -13.94
N SER A 255 3.74 -15.82 -12.95
CA SER A 255 4.62 -14.73 -12.54
C SER A 255 6.01 -15.21 -12.15
N MET A 256 6.13 -16.33 -11.41
CA MET A 256 7.42 -16.94 -11.08
C MET A 256 8.20 -17.35 -12.32
N GLN A 257 7.51 -17.93 -13.33
CA GLN A 257 8.13 -18.36 -14.58
C GLN A 257 8.59 -17.17 -15.45
N GLU A 258 7.89 -16.06 -15.40
CA GLU A 258 8.23 -14.85 -16.18
C GLU A 258 9.30 -14.01 -15.49
N VAL A 259 9.18 -13.83 -14.19
CA VAL A 259 10.05 -12.94 -13.39
C VAL A 259 11.37 -13.61 -13.01
N HIS A 260 11.38 -14.93 -12.84
CA HIS A 260 12.54 -15.65 -12.26
C HIS A 260 13.04 -14.97 -10.99
N PRO A 261 12.21 -14.88 -9.91
CA PRO A 261 12.59 -14.17 -8.69
C PRO A 261 13.82 -14.81 -8.04
N THR A 262 14.72 -13.99 -7.50
CA THR A 262 15.87 -14.45 -6.73
C THR A 262 15.49 -14.71 -5.29
N CYS A 263 14.46 -14.04 -4.79
CA CYS A 263 13.89 -14.26 -3.47
C CYS A 263 12.39 -13.89 -3.42
N MET A 264 11.68 -14.49 -2.47
CA MET A 264 10.28 -14.22 -2.22
C MET A 264 9.89 -14.64 -0.81
N CYS A 265 8.97 -13.91 -0.22
CA CYS A 265 8.30 -14.28 1.02
C CYS A 265 7.23 -15.34 0.70
N SER A 266 7.14 -16.41 1.48
CA SER A 266 6.19 -17.49 1.21
C SER A 266 5.72 -18.16 2.50
N VAL A 267 4.69 -18.99 2.38
CA VAL A 267 4.10 -19.78 3.47
C VAL A 267 4.15 -21.27 3.13
N PRO A 268 4.21 -22.18 4.12
CA PRO A 268 4.33 -23.62 3.88
C PRO A 268 3.30 -24.18 2.92
N ARG A 269 2.03 -23.75 3.04
CA ARG A 269 0.93 -24.20 2.18
C ARG A 269 1.14 -23.89 0.69
N PHE A 270 1.90 -22.85 0.36
CA PHE A 270 2.24 -22.56 -1.03
C PHE A 270 3.13 -23.69 -1.60
N TRP A 271 4.17 -24.05 -0.87
CA TRP A 271 5.09 -25.09 -1.30
C TRP A 271 4.46 -26.48 -1.34
N GLU A 272 3.55 -26.79 -0.43
CA GLU A 272 2.75 -28.02 -0.48
C GLU A 272 1.97 -28.14 -1.80
N LYS A 273 1.44 -27.03 -2.33
CA LYS A 273 0.75 -27.01 -3.63
C LYS A 273 1.69 -27.11 -4.83
N VAL A 274 2.94 -26.68 -4.70
CA VAL A 274 3.93 -26.81 -5.77
C VAL A 274 4.42 -28.25 -5.91
N TYR A 275 4.46 -29.01 -4.80
CA TYR A 275 4.89 -30.39 -4.77
C TYR A 275 3.77 -31.42 -4.97
N ALA A 276 2.51 -31.04 -4.94
CA ALA A 276 1.35 -31.90 -5.17
C ALA A 276 1.03 -32.04 -6.67
#